data_ed020f59cc2cae419d77a68088d41702
#
_entry.id   ed020f59cc2cae419d77a68088d41702
#
_cell.length_a   1.000
_cell.length_b   1.000
_cell.length_c   1.000
_cell.angle_alpha   90.00
_cell.angle_beta   90.00
_cell.angle_gamma   90.00
#
_symmetry.space_group_name_H-M   'P 1'
#
loop_
_entity.id
_entity.type
_entity.pdbx_description
1 polymer ?
#
loop_
_entity_poly.entity_id
_entity_poly.type
_entity_poly.pdbx_seq_one_letter_code
_entity_poly.pdbx_strand_id
1 'polypeptide(L)'
;HYEKRWFSSWPYHKIENFNIAHQTIQIGAISLEINNLKIGFEICEDAWKKDRPANNFATRGIDLILNPSASHFAFEKEKYREQLVIDSSKKFNCTYLYTNLLGNEAGRMIYDGDILIAQKGKLIGHNTRFSFKPFNILYCDVNFDSQTSSINIMEDFEGKLEEMSQVLPLALYDYLIKSKSKGFVLSLSGGADSGTIAIMVRRMIDLAIKELGIAHLKEKLGLPANILNVKDIMSSIMITAYQRTQNSSVETASAARKLAEFIGSTHYEWDIDIQV
;
A
#
# COMPACT_ATOMS: atom_id res chain seq x y z
N HIS A 1 -2.14 -17.56 5.33
CA HIS A 1 -3.08 -18.55 5.92
C HIS A 1 -4.22 -18.92 4.97
N TYR A 2 -4.61 -18.03 4.06
CA TYR A 2 -5.68 -18.33 3.08
C TYR A 2 -5.18 -19.20 1.93
N GLU A 3 -3.93 -19.09 1.52
CA GLU A 3 -3.35 -19.87 0.45
C GLU A 3 -3.39 -21.38 0.73
N LYS A 4 -3.17 -21.78 1.98
CA LYS A 4 -3.23 -23.20 2.40
C LYS A 4 -4.61 -23.84 2.24
N ARG A 5 -5.68 -23.05 2.11
CA ARG A 5 -7.04 -23.56 1.84
C ARG A 5 -7.26 -23.89 0.38
N TRP A 6 -6.55 -23.20 -0.51
CA TRP A 6 -6.78 -23.24 -1.95
C TRP A 6 -5.62 -23.87 -2.71
N PHE A 7 -4.40 -23.79 -2.14
CA PHE A 7 -3.18 -24.24 -2.79
C PHE A 7 -2.38 -25.15 -1.86
N SER A 8 -1.83 -26.21 -2.41
CA SER A 8 -0.79 -27.00 -1.73
C SER A 8 0.58 -26.41 -2.06
N SER A 9 1.44 -26.29 -1.05
CA SER A 9 2.82 -25.88 -1.28
C SER A 9 3.55 -26.92 -2.12
N TRP A 10 4.36 -26.44 -3.06
CA TRP A 10 5.27 -27.33 -3.78
C TRP A 10 6.31 -27.90 -2.82
N PRO A 11 6.68 -29.19 -2.94
CA PRO A 11 7.71 -29.79 -2.09
C PRO A 11 9.03 -29.05 -2.27
N TYR A 12 9.61 -28.61 -1.16
CA TYR A 12 10.72 -27.65 -1.09
C TYR A 12 12.00 -28.06 -1.86
N HIS A 13 12.27 -29.36 -1.98
CA HIS A 13 13.46 -29.87 -2.67
C HIS A 13 13.17 -30.46 -4.04
N LYS A 14 11.93 -30.37 -4.50
CA LYS A 14 11.51 -31.00 -5.73
C LYS A 14 11.55 -30.00 -6.89
N ILE A 15 12.30 -30.35 -7.92
CA ILE A 15 12.29 -29.63 -9.20
C ILE A 15 11.75 -30.61 -10.25
N GLU A 16 10.70 -30.24 -10.95
CA GLU A 16 10.07 -31.05 -12.00
C GLU A 16 9.91 -30.25 -13.28
N ASN A 17 9.96 -30.96 -14.40
CA ASN A 17 9.63 -30.41 -15.70
C ASN A 17 8.13 -30.49 -15.94
N PHE A 18 7.55 -29.40 -16.36
CA PHE A 18 6.14 -29.27 -16.67
C PHE A 18 5.97 -28.83 -18.14
N ASN A 19 5.10 -29.51 -18.88
CA ASN A 19 4.81 -29.16 -20.26
C ASN A 19 3.54 -28.29 -20.31
N ILE A 20 3.69 -27.03 -20.75
CA ILE A 20 2.58 -26.09 -20.93
C ILE A 20 2.71 -25.46 -22.31
N ALA A 21 1.63 -25.50 -23.10
CA ALA A 21 1.55 -24.85 -24.42
C ALA A 21 2.79 -25.11 -25.30
N HIS A 22 3.21 -26.37 -25.41
CA HIS A 22 4.37 -26.83 -26.20
C HIS A 22 5.74 -26.37 -25.68
N GLN A 23 5.81 -25.84 -24.45
CA GLN A 23 7.06 -25.50 -23.79
C GLN A 23 7.27 -26.37 -22.54
N THR A 24 8.49 -26.78 -22.31
CA THR A 24 8.88 -27.44 -21.07
C THR A 24 9.44 -26.39 -20.12
N ILE A 25 8.79 -26.19 -18.97
CA ILE A 25 9.21 -25.28 -17.90
C ILE A 25 9.56 -26.08 -16.65
N GLN A 26 10.48 -25.56 -15.86
CA GLN A 26 10.78 -26.13 -14.54
C GLN A 26 9.91 -25.50 -13.47
N ILE A 27 9.41 -26.30 -12.54
CA ILE A 27 8.69 -25.89 -11.35
C ILE A 27 9.47 -26.34 -10.11
N GLY A 28 9.63 -25.47 -9.14
CA GLY A 28 10.31 -25.76 -7.88
C GLY A 28 11.19 -24.63 -7.39
N ALA A 29 12.09 -24.93 -6.45
CA ALA A 29 13.08 -23.98 -5.95
C ALA A 29 14.23 -23.82 -6.97
N ILE A 30 13.92 -23.16 -8.08
CA ILE A 30 14.87 -22.91 -9.18
C ILE A 30 15.50 -21.53 -9.05
N SER A 31 16.74 -21.40 -9.46
CA SER A 31 17.40 -20.12 -9.73
C SER A 31 17.47 -19.90 -11.25
N LEU A 32 17.31 -18.67 -11.66
CA LEU A 32 17.55 -18.25 -13.04
C LEU A 32 19.01 -17.80 -13.16
N GLU A 33 19.60 -18.04 -14.33
CA GLU A 33 20.90 -17.48 -14.67
C GLU A 33 20.75 -16.60 -15.92
N ILE A 34 21.00 -15.30 -15.73
CA ILE A 34 20.87 -14.29 -16.79
C ILE A 34 22.17 -13.47 -16.81
N ASN A 35 22.88 -13.50 -17.92
CA ASN A 35 24.16 -12.79 -18.06
C ASN A 35 25.15 -13.07 -16.92
N ASN A 36 25.30 -14.32 -16.53
CA ASN A 36 26.11 -14.82 -15.42
C ASN A 36 25.63 -14.38 -14.02
N LEU A 37 24.49 -13.71 -13.89
CA LEU A 37 23.86 -13.42 -12.61
C LEU A 37 22.90 -14.53 -12.23
N LYS A 38 23.05 -15.07 -11.03
CA LYS A 38 22.17 -16.07 -10.44
C LYS A 38 21.10 -15.39 -9.61
N ILE A 39 19.84 -15.56 -10.02
CA ILE A 39 18.67 -14.89 -9.44
C ILE A 39 17.78 -15.95 -8.79
N GLY A 40 17.49 -15.78 -7.51
CA GLY A 40 16.55 -16.60 -6.76
C GLY A 40 15.30 -15.85 -6.35
N PHE A 41 14.27 -16.58 -5.92
CA PHE A 41 12.98 -16.01 -5.53
C PHE A 41 12.55 -16.53 -4.16
N GLU A 42 12.05 -15.62 -3.34
CA GLU A 42 11.28 -15.93 -2.13
C GLU A 42 9.95 -15.19 -2.22
N ILE A 43 8.87 -15.82 -1.81
CA ILE A 43 7.55 -15.19 -1.92
C ILE A 43 7.05 -14.81 -0.54
N CYS A 44 6.95 -13.51 -0.29
CA CYS A 44 6.30 -12.93 0.88
C CYS A 44 6.75 -13.57 2.21
N GLU A 45 5.90 -14.40 2.82
CA GLU A 45 6.12 -15.05 4.12
C GLU A 45 7.31 -16.01 4.15
N ASP A 46 7.76 -16.52 3.01
CA ASP A 46 8.94 -17.40 2.94
C ASP A 46 10.15 -16.77 3.63
N ALA A 47 10.34 -15.47 3.44
CA ALA A 47 11.46 -14.72 4.00
C ALA A 47 11.51 -14.71 5.54
N TRP A 48 10.39 -14.96 6.20
CA TRP A 48 10.25 -14.96 7.66
C TRP A 48 10.43 -16.33 8.30
N LYS A 49 10.62 -17.37 7.49
CA LYS A 49 10.80 -18.75 7.97
C LYS A 49 12.26 -19.05 8.22
N LYS A 50 12.52 -19.89 9.22
CA LYS A 50 13.88 -20.39 9.49
C LYS A 50 14.38 -21.25 8.32
N ASP A 51 13.51 -22.12 7.84
CA ASP A 51 13.73 -22.93 6.64
C ASP A 51 13.04 -22.25 5.46
N ARG A 52 13.83 -21.61 4.61
CA ARG A 52 13.38 -20.73 3.53
C ARG A 52 14.18 -20.99 2.24
N PRO A 53 13.60 -20.67 1.06
CA PRO A 53 14.24 -20.89 -0.25
C PRO A 53 15.66 -20.32 -0.36
N ALA A 54 15.91 -19.14 0.20
CA ALA A 54 17.21 -18.50 0.18
C ALA A 54 18.34 -19.35 0.77
N ASN A 55 18.06 -20.24 1.75
CA ASN A 55 19.06 -21.14 2.29
C ASN A 55 19.63 -22.07 1.21
N ASN A 56 18.79 -22.57 0.29
CA ASN A 56 19.23 -23.42 -0.81
C ASN A 56 19.97 -22.64 -1.90
N PHE A 57 19.48 -21.44 -2.22
CA PHE A 57 20.14 -20.61 -3.21
C PHE A 57 21.54 -20.21 -2.77
N ALA A 58 21.72 -19.90 -1.50
CA ALA A 58 23.02 -19.53 -0.94
C ALA A 58 24.08 -20.66 -1.11
N THR A 59 23.70 -21.93 -0.99
CA THR A 59 24.62 -23.06 -1.20
C THR A 59 25.09 -23.22 -2.65
N ARG A 60 24.36 -22.62 -3.61
CA ARG A 60 24.65 -22.66 -5.04
C ARG A 60 25.35 -21.39 -5.55
N GLY A 61 25.60 -20.44 -4.64
CA GLY A 61 26.07 -19.10 -4.97
C GLY A 61 24.95 -18.29 -5.66
N ILE A 62 24.40 -17.31 -4.97
CA ILE A 62 23.33 -16.46 -5.47
C ILE A 62 23.78 -15.00 -5.45
N ASP A 63 23.48 -14.25 -6.51
CA ASP A 63 23.83 -12.84 -6.62
C ASP A 63 22.69 -11.93 -6.23
N LEU A 64 21.46 -12.32 -6.58
CA LEU A 64 20.24 -11.53 -6.36
C LEU A 64 19.11 -12.43 -5.87
N ILE A 65 18.44 -12.01 -4.79
CA ILE A 65 17.19 -12.60 -4.33
C ILE A 65 16.08 -11.56 -4.51
N LEU A 66 15.01 -11.96 -5.21
CA LEU A 66 13.79 -11.17 -5.39
C LEU A 66 12.71 -11.68 -4.45
N ASN A 67 12.11 -10.78 -3.66
CA ASN A 67 11.01 -11.08 -2.76
C ASN A 67 9.79 -10.22 -3.08
N PRO A 68 8.95 -10.62 -4.05
CA PRO A 68 7.65 -10.02 -4.23
C PRO A 68 6.73 -10.40 -3.06
N SER A 69 6.07 -9.40 -2.49
CA SER A 69 5.29 -9.55 -1.27
C SER A 69 3.95 -8.85 -1.35
N ALA A 70 2.98 -9.41 -0.62
CA ALA A 70 1.70 -8.78 -0.30
C ALA A 70 1.55 -8.77 1.24
N SER A 71 2.40 -8.01 1.90
CA SER A 71 2.46 -7.87 3.35
C SER A 71 1.63 -6.65 3.76
N HIS A 72 0.46 -6.87 4.36
CA HIS A 72 -0.42 -5.79 4.80
C HIS A 72 0.29 -4.82 5.75
N PHE A 73 -0.13 -3.56 5.69
CA PHE A 73 0.38 -2.50 6.56
C PHE A 73 0.10 -2.81 8.03
N ALA A 74 1.07 -2.51 8.88
CA ALA A 74 0.94 -2.35 10.31
C ALA A 74 2.00 -1.35 10.78
N PHE A 75 1.73 -0.58 11.82
CA PHE A 75 2.69 0.38 12.36
C PHE A 75 4.02 -0.30 12.73
N GLU A 76 5.11 0.36 12.40
CA GLU A 76 6.50 -0.08 12.65
C GLU A 76 6.93 -1.35 11.87
N LYS A 77 6.06 -1.92 11.04
CA LYS A 77 6.36 -3.15 10.29
C LYS A 77 7.44 -2.93 9.22
N GLU A 78 7.56 -1.70 8.70
CA GLU A 78 8.61 -1.31 7.76
C GLU A 78 10.00 -1.52 8.35
N LYS A 79 10.22 -1.21 9.63
CA LYS A 79 11.50 -1.40 10.33
C LYS A 79 11.90 -2.86 10.39
N TYR A 80 10.92 -3.72 10.67
CA TYR A 80 11.17 -5.18 10.67
C TYR A 80 11.48 -5.70 9.27
N ARG A 81 10.83 -5.16 8.23
CA ARG A 81 11.12 -5.53 6.84
C ARG A 81 12.50 -5.04 6.41
N GLU A 82 12.84 -3.81 6.72
CA GLU A 82 14.15 -3.24 6.45
C GLU A 82 15.24 -4.10 7.08
N GLN A 83 15.11 -4.42 8.38
CA GLN A 83 16.05 -5.27 9.07
C GLN A 83 16.14 -6.68 8.45
N LEU A 84 14.99 -7.28 8.08
CA LEU A 84 14.97 -8.57 7.39
C LEU A 84 15.75 -8.53 6.08
N VAL A 85 15.59 -7.48 5.28
CA VAL A 85 16.24 -7.31 3.97
C VAL A 85 17.75 -7.12 4.15
N ILE A 86 18.16 -6.28 5.10
CA ILE A 86 19.58 -6.06 5.44
C ILE A 86 20.22 -7.36 5.92
N ASP A 87 19.61 -8.03 6.89
CA ASP A 87 20.15 -9.27 7.47
C ASP A 87 20.20 -10.40 6.45
N SER A 88 19.19 -10.50 5.58
CA SER A 88 19.16 -11.49 4.50
C SER A 88 20.28 -11.25 3.50
N SER A 89 20.47 -10.02 3.05
CA SER A 89 21.54 -9.67 2.12
C SER A 89 22.93 -9.96 2.68
N LYS A 90 23.12 -9.72 3.99
CA LYS A 90 24.36 -10.05 4.71
C LYS A 90 24.55 -11.56 4.85
N LYS A 91 23.53 -12.28 5.33
CA LYS A 91 23.56 -13.71 5.58
C LYS A 91 23.87 -14.51 4.32
N PHE A 92 23.26 -14.13 3.21
CA PHE A 92 23.41 -14.85 1.93
C PHE A 92 24.48 -14.25 1.03
N ASN A 93 25.17 -13.19 1.49
CA ASN A 93 26.20 -12.47 0.76
C ASN A 93 25.78 -12.08 -0.66
N CYS A 94 24.57 -11.54 -0.79
CA CYS A 94 23.93 -11.21 -2.06
C CYS A 94 23.29 -9.81 -2.04
N THR A 95 22.70 -9.40 -3.15
CA THR A 95 21.71 -8.33 -3.20
C THR A 95 20.35 -8.92 -2.89
N TYR A 96 19.59 -8.31 -1.97
CA TYR A 96 18.24 -8.71 -1.62
C TYR A 96 17.27 -7.57 -1.96
N LEU A 97 16.29 -7.84 -2.82
CA LEU A 97 15.29 -6.89 -3.27
C LEU A 97 13.91 -7.34 -2.79
N TYR A 98 13.28 -6.50 -2.00
CA TYR A 98 11.92 -6.68 -1.51
C TYR A 98 10.99 -5.66 -2.17
N THR A 99 9.83 -6.11 -2.64
CA THR A 99 8.79 -5.22 -3.16
C THR A 99 7.44 -5.61 -2.56
N ASN A 100 6.73 -4.63 -2.00
CA ASN A 100 5.41 -4.85 -1.45
C ASN A 100 4.31 -4.38 -2.40
N LEU A 101 3.16 -5.04 -2.33
CA LEU A 101 1.94 -4.56 -2.98
C LEU A 101 1.62 -3.14 -2.52
N LEU A 102 0.98 -2.37 -3.38
CA LEU A 102 0.56 -0.99 -3.10
C LEU A 102 -0.97 -0.89 -3.17
N GLY A 103 -1.55 -0.16 -2.20
CA GLY A 103 -2.95 0.16 -2.20
C GLY A 103 -3.83 -0.87 -1.49
N ASN A 104 -5.13 -0.82 -1.75
CA ASN A 104 -6.13 -1.67 -1.09
C ASN A 104 -6.37 -2.96 -1.88
N GLU A 105 -6.44 -4.09 -1.18
CA GLU A 105 -6.87 -5.36 -1.74
C GLU A 105 -7.81 -6.09 -0.78
N ALA A 106 -8.74 -6.88 -1.32
CA ALA A 106 -9.69 -7.68 -0.56
C ALA A 106 -10.49 -6.86 0.49
N GLY A 107 -10.81 -5.62 0.19
CA GLY A 107 -11.68 -4.75 0.97
C GLY A 107 -11.02 -4.07 2.17
N ARG A 108 -10.47 -4.82 3.11
CA ARG A 108 -9.95 -4.27 4.38
C ARG A 108 -8.44 -4.15 4.45
N MET A 109 -7.74 -4.82 3.56
CA MET A 109 -6.29 -4.85 3.59
C MET A 109 -5.73 -3.67 2.82
N ILE A 110 -4.78 -2.98 3.41
CA ILE A 110 -4.00 -1.92 2.78
C ILE A 110 -2.52 -2.30 2.77
N TYR A 111 -1.86 -2.01 1.69
CA TYR A 111 -0.45 -2.29 1.44
C TYR A 111 0.26 -0.99 1.12
N ASP A 112 1.46 -0.85 1.63
CA ASP A 112 2.19 0.41 1.66
C ASP A 112 3.09 0.67 0.44
N GLY A 113 3.29 -0.34 -0.43
CA GLY A 113 4.11 -0.20 -1.63
C GLY A 113 5.61 -0.04 -1.36
N ASP A 114 6.07 -0.60 -0.24
CA ASP A 114 7.45 -0.54 0.21
C ASP A 114 8.40 -1.28 -0.75
N ILE A 115 9.50 -0.63 -1.14
CA ILE A 115 10.57 -1.20 -1.95
C ILE A 115 11.88 -1.04 -1.19
N LEU A 116 12.53 -2.16 -0.88
CA LEU A 116 13.77 -2.20 -0.13
C LEU A 116 14.83 -2.97 -0.92
N ILE A 117 16.01 -2.39 -1.05
CA ILE A 117 17.15 -3.03 -1.68
C ILE A 117 18.32 -2.98 -0.71
N ALA A 118 18.86 -4.14 -0.33
CA ALA A 118 20.09 -4.21 0.44
C ALA A 118 21.12 -5.08 -0.25
N GLN A 119 22.39 -4.71 -0.12
CA GLN A 119 23.52 -5.44 -0.65
C GLN A 119 24.55 -5.73 0.45
N LYS A 120 24.84 -7.01 0.66
CA LYS A 120 25.87 -7.47 1.60
C LYS A 120 25.80 -6.81 2.98
N GLY A 121 24.57 -6.61 3.49
CA GLY A 121 24.30 -6.04 4.81
C GLY A 121 24.16 -4.52 4.87
N LYS A 122 24.05 -3.84 3.73
CA LYS A 122 23.82 -2.38 3.66
C LYS A 122 22.55 -2.10 2.87
N LEU A 123 21.68 -1.27 3.40
CA LEU A 123 20.55 -0.71 2.64
C LEU A 123 21.10 0.24 1.56
N ILE A 124 20.70 0.04 0.32
CA ILE A 124 21.11 0.85 -0.82
C ILE A 124 19.94 1.48 -1.56
N GLY A 125 18.72 0.98 -1.35
CA GLY A 125 17.52 1.53 -1.95
C GLY A 125 16.31 1.44 -1.02
N HIS A 126 15.55 2.54 -0.93
CA HIS A 126 14.27 2.64 -0.23
C HIS A 126 13.41 3.73 -0.88
N ASN A 127 12.15 3.44 -1.19
CA ASN A 127 11.20 4.42 -1.72
C ASN A 127 10.36 5.05 -0.62
N THR A 128 9.72 6.18 -0.93
CA THR A 128 8.62 6.71 -0.12
C THR A 128 7.37 5.83 -0.30
N ARG A 129 6.79 5.40 0.80
CA ARG A 129 5.57 4.56 0.84
C ARG A 129 4.29 5.35 0.53
N PHE A 130 3.15 4.66 0.46
CA PHE A 130 1.78 5.20 0.38
C PHE A 130 1.49 6.08 -0.84
N SER A 131 1.97 5.72 -2.02
CA SER A 131 1.71 6.45 -3.26
C SER A 131 0.27 6.27 -3.76
N PHE A 132 -0.32 7.34 -4.29
CA PHE A 132 -1.61 7.34 -4.97
C PHE A 132 -1.50 6.95 -6.46
N LYS A 133 -0.27 6.77 -6.96
CA LYS A 133 -0.02 6.26 -8.32
C LYS A 133 -0.35 4.76 -8.40
N PRO A 134 -0.62 4.23 -9.59
CA PRO A 134 -0.92 2.81 -9.76
C PRO A 134 0.28 1.89 -9.45
N PHE A 135 1.50 2.42 -9.44
CA PHE A 135 2.74 1.73 -9.09
C PHE A 135 3.82 2.72 -8.67
N ASN A 136 4.78 2.22 -7.89
CA ASN A 136 6.02 2.91 -7.58
C ASN A 136 7.20 2.28 -8.32
N ILE A 137 8.19 3.09 -8.64
CA ILE A 137 9.45 2.63 -9.24
C ILE A 137 10.61 3.22 -8.43
N LEU A 138 11.54 2.36 -8.07
CA LEU A 138 12.82 2.73 -7.48
C LEU A 138 13.95 2.24 -8.40
N TYR A 139 14.86 3.14 -8.76
CA TYR A 139 16.04 2.80 -9.53
C TYR A 139 17.28 2.78 -8.63
N CYS A 140 18.07 1.74 -8.75
CA CYS A 140 19.33 1.60 -8.05
C CYS A 140 20.33 0.84 -8.92
N ASP A 141 21.51 1.41 -9.12
CA ASP A 141 22.59 0.72 -9.83
C ASP A 141 23.32 -0.21 -8.85
N VAL A 142 23.29 -1.50 -9.13
CA VAL A 142 23.90 -2.53 -8.29
C VAL A 142 25.16 -3.05 -8.98
N ASN A 143 26.30 -2.90 -8.31
CA ASN A 143 27.55 -3.51 -8.74
C ASN A 143 27.73 -4.85 -8.03
N PHE A 144 27.69 -5.95 -8.77
CA PHE A 144 27.82 -7.31 -8.23
C PHE A 144 29.28 -7.70 -8.00
N ASP A 145 30.24 -7.12 -8.69
CA ASP A 145 31.67 -7.41 -8.57
C ASP A 145 32.32 -6.63 -7.42
N SER A 146 31.84 -5.43 -7.14
CA SER A 146 32.37 -4.57 -6.07
C SER A 146 31.29 -4.28 -5.01
N GLN A 147 31.71 -3.63 -3.91
CA GLN A 147 30.76 -3.16 -2.88
C GLN A 147 30.22 -1.75 -3.14
N THR A 148 30.58 -1.16 -4.27
CA THR A 148 30.23 0.25 -4.58
C THR A 148 28.99 0.27 -5.49
N SER A 149 27.83 0.19 -4.89
CA SER A 149 26.54 0.40 -5.54
C SER A 149 26.06 1.83 -5.31
N SER A 150 25.19 2.35 -6.19
CA SER A 150 24.52 3.62 -5.95
C SER A 150 23.61 3.52 -4.72
N ILE A 151 23.44 4.64 -4.01
CA ILE A 151 22.51 4.72 -2.87
C ILE A 151 21.35 5.63 -3.30
N ASN A 152 20.15 5.11 -3.22
CA ASN A 152 18.91 5.83 -3.52
C ASN A 152 17.89 5.55 -2.41
N ILE A 153 18.03 6.28 -1.29
CA ILE A 153 17.14 6.19 -0.13
C ILE A 153 16.32 7.48 -0.10
N MET A 154 15.02 7.35 -0.28
CA MET A 154 14.08 8.47 -0.23
C MET A 154 13.61 8.69 1.22
N GLU A 155 13.21 9.93 1.52
CA GLU A 155 12.55 10.23 2.78
C GLU A 155 11.23 9.47 2.89
N ASP A 156 10.96 8.94 4.06
CA ASP A 156 9.73 8.23 4.39
C ASP A 156 9.07 8.85 5.62
N PHE A 157 7.91 8.36 6.00
CA PHE A 157 7.10 8.89 7.09
C PHE A 157 7.58 8.39 8.44
N GLU A 158 7.67 9.29 9.40
CA GLU A 158 8.11 9.00 10.75
C GLU A 158 6.94 9.08 11.76
N GLY A 159 6.76 8.00 12.50
CA GLY A 159 5.80 7.92 13.58
C GLY A 159 4.37 7.61 13.15
N LYS A 160 3.64 7.02 14.10
CA LYS A 160 2.30 6.44 13.87
C LYS A 160 1.25 7.43 13.36
N LEU A 161 1.30 8.69 13.83
CA LEU A 161 0.31 9.70 13.39
C LEU A 161 0.54 10.12 11.96
N GLU A 162 1.79 10.24 11.54
CA GLU A 162 2.12 10.59 10.17
C GLU A 162 1.76 9.43 9.23
N GLU A 163 2.17 8.21 9.54
CA GLU A 163 1.77 7.01 8.78
C GLU A 163 0.25 6.88 8.68
N MET A 164 -0.48 7.08 9.80
CA MET A 164 -1.95 7.03 9.81
C MET A 164 -2.55 8.08 8.86
N SER A 165 -1.95 9.27 8.82
CA SER A 165 -2.38 10.37 7.96
C SER A 165 -2.15 10.13 6.46
N GLN A 166 -1.40 9.10 6.10
CA GLN A 166 -1.15 8.66 4.71
C GLN A 166 -1.92 7.38 4.38
N VAL A 167 -1.84 6.37 5.26
CA VAL A 167 -2.40 5.05 4.96
C VAL A 167 -3.92 5.04 4.89
N LEU A 168 -4.62 5.75 5.78
CA LEU A 168 -6.08 5.80 5.76
C LEU A 168 -6.63 6.53 4.52
N PRO A 169 -6.12 7.72 4.15
CA PRO A 169 -6.47 8.35 2.88
C PRO A 169 -6.21 7.45 1.66
N LEU A 170 -5.06 6.77 1.60
CA LEU A 170 -4.77 5.84 0.51
C LEU A 170 -5.77 4.68 0.47
N ALA A 171 -6.13 4.11 1.63
CA ALA A 171 -7.12 3.04 1.70
C ALA A 171 -8.49 3.50 1.18
N LEU A 172 -8.94 4.69 1.56
CA LEU A 172 -10.21 5.27 1.09
C LEU A 172 -10.18 5.54 -0.42
N TYR A 173 -9.08 6.11 -0.92
CA TYR A 173 -8.91 6.39 -2.34
C TYR A 173 -8.97 5.12 -3.18
N ASP A 174 -8.15 4.15 -2.84
CA ASP A 174 -8.02 2.94 -3.65
C ASP A 174 -9.29 2.07 -3.58
N TYR A 175 -9.95 2.04 -2.41
CA TYR A 175 -11.27 1.42 -2.26
C TYR A 175 -12.31 2.12 -3.16
N LEU A 176 -12.36 3.46 -3.17
CA LEU A 176 -13.29 4.22 -4.01
C LEU A 176 -13.11 3.90 -5.50
N ILE A 177 -11.84 3.88 -5.97
CA ILE A 177 -11.50 3.58 -7.36
C ILE A 177 -11.85 2.13 -7.71
N LYS A 178 -11.42 1.16 -6.92
CA LYS A 178 -11.59 -0.28 -7.21
C LYS A 178 -13.03 -0.75 -7.08
N SER A 179 -13.78 -0.22 -6.11
CA SER A 179 -15.21 -0.53 -5.96
C SER A 179 -16.09 0.15 -7.01
N LYS A 180 -15.55 1.12 -7.76
CA LYS A 180 -16.29 1.98 -8.67
C LYS A 180 -17.45 2.73 -7.99
N SER A 181 -17.34 2.98 -6.68
CA SER A 181 -18.29 3.77 -5.91
C SER A 181 -18.23 5.23 -6.34
N LYS A 182 -19.37 5.94 -6.22
CA LYS A 182 -19.46 7.35 -6.64
C LYS A 182 -19.02 8.34 -5.57
N GLY A 183 -18.73 7.87 -4.36
CA GLY A 183 -18.34 8.70 -3.24
C GLY A 183 -18.68 8.07 -1.91
N PHE A 184 -18.74 8.89 -0.88
CA PHE A 184 -18.99 8.51 0.50
C PHE A 184 -20.24 9.20 1.04
N VAL A 185 -21.00 8.48 1.87
CA VAL A 185 -22.10 9.02 2.66
C VAL A 185 -21.75 8.81 4.13
N LEU A 186 -21.78 9.87 4.92
CA LEU A 186 -21.39 9.84 6.31
C LEU A 186 -22.45 10.50 7.21
N SER A 187 -22.90 9.78 8.25
CA SER A 187 -23.60 10.39 9.36
C SER A 187 -22.63 11.18 10.23
N LEU A 188 -22.67 12.51 10.12
CA LEU A 188 -21.74 13.42 10.78
C LEU A 188 -22.36 13.91 12.08
N SER A 189 -22.05 13.21 13.19
CA SER A 189 -22.67 13.44 14.50
C SER A 189 -22.14 14.65 15.26
N GLY A 190 -21.07 15.30 14.77
CA GLY A 190 -20.33 16.32 15.52
C GLY A 190 -19.37 15.76 16.55
N GLY A 191 -19.23 14.42 16.66
CA GLY A 191 -18.26 13.72 17.49
C GLY A 191 -16.94 13.44 16.78
N ALA A 192 -15.95 12.95 17.55
CA ALA A 192 -14.58 12.73 17.09
C ALA A 192 -14.48 11.68 15.98
N ASP A 193 -15.19 10.57 16.07
CA ASP A 193 -15.05 9.44 15.12
C ASP A 193 -15.54 9.84 13.74
N SER A 194 -16.75 10.36 13.61
CA SER A 194 -17.30 10.84 12.35
C SER A 194 -16.51 12.01 11.79
N GLY A 195 -16.03 12.90 12.68
CA GLY A 195 -15.15 14.01 12.31
C GLY A 195 -13.83 13.53 11.72
N THR A 196 -13.21 12.54 12.33
CA THR A 196 -11.96 11.95 11.83
C THR A 196 -12.15 11.35 10.42
N ILE A 197 -13.21 10.58 10.20
CA ILE A 197 -13.50 10.01 8.88
C ILE A 197 -13.68 11.12 7.84
N ALA A 198 -14.44 12.17 8.18
CA ALA A 198 -14.67 13.31 7.30
C ALA A 198 -13.36 14.01 6.90
N ILE A 199 -12.47 14.22 7.85
CA ILE A 199 -11.13 14.81 7.62
C ILE A 199 -10.26 13.87 6.75
N MET A 200 -10.30 12.55 6.98
CA MET A 200 -9.52 11.60 6.18
C MET A 200 -9.97 11.57 4.72
N VAL A 201 -11.26 11.68 4.43
CA VAL A 201 -11.77 11.81 3.05
C VAL A 201 -11.28 13.12 2.41
N ARG A 202 -11.28 14.24 3.14
CA ARG A 202 -10.74 15.50 2.64
C ARG A 202 -9.24 15.37 2.37
N ARG A 203 -8.47 14.82 3.31
CA ARG A 203 -7.03 14.60 3.16
C ARG A 203 -6.70 13.67 1.99
N MET A 204 -7.53 12.66 1.73
CA MET A 204 -7.42 11.80 0.56
C MET A 204 -7.38 12.61 -0.74
N ILE A 205 -8.26 13.59 -0.88
CA ILE A 205 -8.30 14.46 -2.06
C ILE A 205 -7.07 15.36 -2.12
N ASP A 206 -6.68 15.96 -0.99
CA ASP A 206 -5.52 16.86 -0.94
C ASP A 206 -4.23 16.11 -1.31
N LEU A 207 -4.02 14.90 -0.79
CA LEU A 207 -2.86 14.06 -1.10
C LEU A 207 -2.87 13.55 -2.55
N ALA A 208 -4.03 13.08 -3.02
CA ALA A 208 -4.17 12.64 -4.40
C ALA A 208 -3.91 13.78 -5.40
N ILE A 209 -4.39 14.99 -5.13
CA ILE A 209 -4.09 16.16 -5.97
C ILE A 209 -2.60 16.51 -5.93
N LYS A 210 -1.98 16.48 -4.74
CA LYS A 210 -0.55 16.76 -4.58
C LYS A 210 0.31 15.82 -5.45
N GLU A 211 -0.05 14.55 -5.53
CA GLU A 211 0.75 13.54 -6.24
C GLU A 211 0.35 13.36 -7.71
N LEU A 212 -0.95 13.35 -8.02
CA LEU A 212 -1.47 13.05 -9.36
C LEU A 212 -1.83 14.31 -10.17
N GLY A 213 -2.06 15.43 -9.49
CA GLY A 213 -2.68 16.61 -10.08
C GLY A 213 -4.19 16.49 -10.19
N ILE A 214 -4.87 17.66 -10.19
CA ILE A 214 -6.35 17.73 -10.17
C ILE A 214 -7.00 17.12 -11.42
N ALA A 215 -6.37 17.28 -12.59
CA ALA A 215 -6.91 16.77 -13.85
C ALA A 215 -6.97 15.24 -13.87
N HIS A 216 -5.88 14.58 -13.48
CA HIS A 216 -5.81 13.12 -13.44
C HIS A 216 -6.71 12.53 -12.34
N LEU A 217 -6.80 13.19 -11.18
CA LEU A 217 -7.71 12.77 -10.12
C LEU A 217 -9.18 12.82 -10.60
N LYS A 218 -9.58 13.88 -11.29
CA LYS A 218 -10.94 14.02 -11.86
C LYS A 218 -11.26 12.90 -12.84
N GLU A 219 -10.32 12.59 -13.72
CA GLU A 219 -10.44 11.46 -14.66
C GLU A 219 -10.66 10.13 -13.92
N LYS A 220 -9.83 9.85 -12.91
CA LYS A 220 -9.93 8.64 -12.08
C LYS A 220 -11.26 8.51 -11.34
N LEU A 221 -11.79 9.62 -10.85
CA LEU A 221 -13.07 9.68 -10.15
C LEU A 221 -14.29 9.77 -11.09
N GLY A 222 -14.06 9.89 -12.40
CA GLY A 222 -15.14 10.04 -13.38
C GLY A 222 -15.93 11.34 -13.19
N LEU A 223 -15.28 12.42 -12.73
CA LEU A 223 -15.91 13.71 -12.46
C LEU A 223 -16.00 14.58 -13.73
N PRO A 224 -17.06 15.37 -13.87
CA PRO A 224 -17.25 16.22 -15.04
C PRO A 224 -16.24 17.36 -15.13
N ALA A 225 -16.10 17.94 -16.33
CA ALA A 225 -15.08 18.96 -16.62
C ALA A 225 -15.27 20.27 -15.83
N ASN A 226 -16.49 20.61 -15.48
CA ASN A 226 -16.84 21.84 -14.73
C ASN A 226 -16.39 21.83 -13.26
N ILE A 227 -15.89 20.73 -12.74
CA ILE A 227 -15.26 20.65 -11.43
C ILE A 227 -13.88 21.31 -11.50
N LEU A 228 -13.66 22.38 -10.75
CA LEU A 228 -12.46 23.22 -10.91
C LEU A 228 -11.50 23.20 -9.72
N ASN A 229 -12.01 22.88 -8.54
CA ASN A 229 -11.24 22.99 -7.29
C ASN A 229 -11.60 21.87 -6.31
N VAL A 230 -10.87 21.84 -5.19
CA VAL A 230 -11.04 20.82 -4.14
C VAL A 230 -12.45 20.81 -3.55
N LYS A 231 -13.07 21.99 -3.37
CA LYS A 231 -14.41 22.10 -2.80
C LYS A 231 -15.45 21.47 -3.73
N ASP A 232 -15.31 21.68 -5.04
CA ASP A 232 -16.21 21.08 -6.03
C ASP A 232 -16.06 19.54 -6.05
N ILE A 233 -14.82 19.03 -5.95
CA ILE A 233 -14.56 17.60 -5.84
C ILE A 233 -15.24 17.05 -4.58
N MET A 234 -15.00 17.66 -3.43
CA MET A 234 -15.56 17.21 -2.16
C MET A 234 -17.08 17.20 -2.16
N SER A 235 -17.72 18.26 -2.67
CA SER A 235 -19.18 18.32 -2.77
C SER A 235 -19.78 17.26 -3.69
N SER A 236 -19.00 16.80 -4.68
CA SER A 236 -19.43 15.77 -5.63
C SER A 236 -19.29 14.34 -5.07
N ILE A 237 -18.28 14.10 -4.22
CA ILE A 237 -17.97 12.74 -3.75
C ILE A 237 -18.35 12.50 -2.30
N MET A 238 -18.69 13.54 -1.51
CA MET A 238 -18.98 13.39 -0.10
C MET A 238 -20.29 14.05 0.30
N ILE A 239 -21.19 13.22 0.74
CA ILE A 239 -22.46 13.63 1.36
C ILE A 239 -22.34 13.39 2.86
N THR A 240 -22.65 14.40 3.66
CA THR A 240 -22.72 14.32 5.10
C THR A 240 -24.12 14.64 5.59
N ALA A 241 -24.58 13.98 6.65
CA ALA A 241 -25.87 14.24 7.23
C ALA A 241 -25.77 14.30 8.76
N TYR A 242 -26.37 15.35 9.34
CA TYR A 242 -26.65 15.42 10.77
C TYR A 242 -28.09 15.03 11.01
N GLN A 243 -28.29 13.95 11.76
CA GLN A 243 -29.60 13.39 12.08
C GLN A 243 -29.98 13.82 13.49
N ARG A 244 -30.82 14.86 13.56
CA ARG A 244 -31.21 15.49 14.82
C ARG A 244 -32.32 14.69 15.51
N THR A 245 -32.19 14.54 16.82
CA THR A 245 -33.24 14.06 17.72
C THR A 245 -33.45 15.06 18.83
N GLN A 246 -34.50 14.90 19.66
CA GLN A 246 -34.74 15.68 20.87
C GLN A 246 -33.56 15.67 21.85
N ASN A 247 -32.72 14.65 21.79
CA ASN A 247 -31.52 14.50 22.62
C ASN A 247 -30.25 15.16 22.01
N SER A 248 -30.37 15.72 20.83
CA SER A 248 -29.24 16.35 20.13
C SER A 248 -28.96 17.73 20.68
N SER A 249 -27.68 18.04 20.96
CA SER A 249 -27.31 19.37 21.42
C SER A 249 -27.04 20.35 20.26
N VAL A 250 -27.16 21.64 20.57
CA VAL A 250 -26.85 22.72 19.62
C VAL A 250 -25.35 22.69 19.25
N GLU A 251 -24.50 22.34 20.21
CA GLU A 251 -23.05 22.26 20.04
C GLU A 251 -22.67 21.19 19.04
N THR A 252 -23.22 19.99 19.13
CA THR A 252 -22.93 18.89 18.18
C THR A 252 -23.42 19.19 16.78
N ALA A 253 -24.63 19.78 16.63
CA ALA A 253 -25.14 20.21 15.35
C ALA A 253 -24.26 21.32 14.72
N SER A 254 -23.85 22.32 15.53
CA SER A 254 -22.94 23.38 15.08
C SER A 254 -21.58 22.82 14.68
N ALA A 255 -21.01 21.89 15.44
CA ALA A 255 -19.74 21.25 15.13
C ALA A 255 -19.81 20.48 13.79
N ALA A 256 -20.87 19.68 13.60
CA ALA A 256 -21.09 18.93 12.35
C ALA A 256 -21.18 19.88 11.12
N ARG A 257 -21.97 20.94 11.22
CA ARG A 257 -22.12 21.94 10.15
C ARG A 257 -20.80 22.62 9.80
N LYS A 258 -20.09 23.14 10.82
CA LYS A 258 -18.80 23.81 10.61
C LYS A 258 -17.77 22.90 9.98
N LEU A 259 -17.73 21.63 10.39
CA LEU A 259 -16.83 20.67 9.80
C LEU A 259 -17.20 20.35 8.35
N ALA A 260 -18.48 20.15 8.04
CA ALA A 260 -18.97 19.91 6.69
C ALA A 260 -18.62 21.09 5.74
N GLU A 261 -18.81 22.33 6.20
CA GLU A 261 -18.40 23.53 5.47
C GLU A 261 -16.89 23.59 5.24
N PHE A 262 -16.10 23.31 6.27
CA PHE A 262 -14.64 23.31 6.20
C PHE A 262 -14.09 22.29 5.19
N ILE A 263 -14.60 21.05 5.22
CA ILE A 263 -14.15 20.01 4.27
C ILE A 263 -14.75 20.16 2.88
N GLY A 264 -15.84 20.93 2.73
CA GLY A 264 -16.52 21.19 1.46
C GLY A 264 -17.50 20.10 1.02
N SER A 265 -18.04 19.30 1.95
CA SER A 265 -19.03 18.25 1.62
C SER A 265 -20.41 18.83 1.36
N THR A 266 -21.26 18.11 0.62
CA THR A 266 -22.69 18.37 0.55
C THR A 266 -23.32 17.93 1.87
N HIS A 267 -23.88 18.86 2.65
CA HIS A 267 -24.38 18.61 3.99
C HIS A 267 -25.88 18.76 4.11
N TYR A 268 -26.51 17.81 4.80
CA TYR A 268 -27.93 17.82 5.10
C TYR A 268 -28.14 17.75 6.62
N GLU A 269 -29.23 18.40 7.08
CA GLU A 269 -29.70 18.29 8.46
C GLU A 269 -31.15 17.82 8.43
N TRP A 270 -31.43 16.74 9.19
CA TRP A 270 -32.77 16.17 9.30
C TRP A 270 -33.18 16.04 10.75
N ASP A 271 -34.46 16.28 11.03
CA ASP A 271 -35.09 15.88 12.28
C ASP A 271 -35.74 14.51 12.09
N ILE A 272 -35.29 13.53 12.89
CA ILE A 272 -35.72 12.14 12.77
C ILE A 272 -36.58 11.66 13.95
N ASP A 273 -36.95 12.55 14.89
CA ASP A 273 -37.76 12.18 16.07
C ASP A 273 -39.11 11.51 15.73
N ILE A 274 -39.70 11.85 14.57
CA ILE A 274 -40.97 11.24 14.16
C ILE A 274 -40.77 9.83 13.60
N GLN A 275 -39.55 9.43 13.31
CA GLN A 275 -39.21 8.16 12.62
C GLN A 275 -38.55 7.15 13.55
N VAL A 276 -38.19 7.56 14.76
CA VAL A 276 -37.55 6.76 15.81
C VAL A 276 -38.49 6.64 17.00
#